data_6dbaa6b816721367012fc9061bfca5c4
#
_entry.id   6dbaa6b816721367012fc9061bfca5c4
#
_cell.length_a   1.000
_cell.length_b   1.000
_cell.length_c   1.000
_cell.angle_alpha   90.00
_cell.angle_beta   90.00
_cell.angle_gamma   90.00
#
_symmetry.space_group_name_H-M   'P 1'
#
loop_
_entity.id
_entity.type
_entity.pdbx_description
1 polymer ?
#
loop_
_entity_poly.entity_id
_entity_poly.type
_entity_poly.pdbx_seq_one_letter_code
_entity_poly.pdbx_strand_id
1 'polypeptide(L)'
;IWLAVFFILWTVIVQVICIISGVPSYLCATILYVSTVTILAIAFRTKAMDRSILRFDKPNIKVLLLAAGGTLCLPWVHALIYSIVPFPEFLKKIFTEIGTKDSNEAYIYPFISAILMPFIIEVIFRGIILRGLLTEYGIRKSIIIAAIIYSVVWGCMTLLPVLGLIYGLWFGWLYVYSRSLWTCLITHIL
;
A
#
# COMPACT_ATOMS: atom_id res chain seq x y z
N ILE A 1 -9.47 -8.82 -11.45
CA ILE A 1 -9.93 -7.42 -11.53
C ILE A 1 -11.04 -7.16 -10.50
N TRP A 2 -12.14 -7.92 -10.46
CA TRP A 2 -13.28 -7.70 -9.53
C TRP A 2 -12.87 -7.70 -8.07
N LEU A 3 -11.95 -8.58 -7.65
CA LEU A 3 -11.45 -8.62 -6.28
C LEU A 3 -10.69 -7.33 -5.92
N ALA A 4 -9.92 -6.78 -6.85
CA ALA A 4 -9.22 -5.52 -6.66
C ALA A 4 -10.18 -4.35 -6.49
N VAL A 5 -11.22 -4.28 -7.32
CA VAL A 5 -12.29 -3.27 -7.20
C VAL A 5 -12.97 -3.39 -5.84
N PHE A 6 -13.27 -4.62 -5.42
CA PHE A 6 -13.87 -4.88 -4.11
C PHE A 6 -12.98 -4.35 -2.96
N PHE A 7 -11.66 -4.62 -2.98
CA PHE A 7 -10.74 -4.12 -1.94
C PHE A 7 -10.65 -2.59 -1.91
N ILE A 8 -10.64 -1.95 -3.08
CA ILE A 8 -10.62 -0.49 -3.18
C ILE A 8 -11.91 0.09 -2.56
N LEU A 9 -13.07 -0.42 -2.99
CA LEU A 9 -14.36 0.02 -2.47
C LEU A 9 -14.46 -0.23 -0.95
N TRP A 10 -14.02 -1.40 -0.49
CA TRP A 10 -13.98 -1.74 0.94
C TRP A 10 -13.15 -0.73 1.74
N THR A 11 -11.95 -0.41 1.28
CA THR A 11 -11.07 0.56 1.93
C THR A 11 -11.73 1.94 2.03
N VAL A 12 -12.33 2.41 0.93
CA VAL A 12 -13.02 3.71 0.89
C VAL A 12 -14.23 3.71 1.82
N ILE A 13 -15.05 2.66 1.78
CA ILE A 13 -16.26 2.55 2.63
C ILE A 13 -15.89 2.58 4.10
N VAL A 14 -14.91 1.76 4.53
CA VAL A 14 -14.48 1.72 5.93
C VAL A 14 -13.97 3.08 6.37
N GLN A 15 -13.17 3.77 5.57
CA GLN A 15 -12.66 5.10 5.89
C GLN A 15 -13.78 6.13 6.03
N VAL A 16 -14.71 6.16 5.07
CA VAL A 16 -15.85 7.09 5.12
C VAL A 16 -16.70 6.85 6.36
N ILE A 17 -17.01 5.59 6.68
CA ILE A 17 -17.77 5.24 7.88
C ILE A 17 -17.04 5.71 9.14
N CYS A 18 -15.72 5.46 9.25
CA CYS A 18 -14.93 5.89 10.40
C CYS A 18 -14.91 7.41 10.56
N ILE A 19 -14.77 8.15 9.47
CA ILE A 19 -14.78 9.62 9.49
C ILE A 19 -16.13 10.13 9.97
N ILE A 20 -17.24 9.60 9.44
CA ILE A 20 -18.61 10.03 9.81
C ILE A 20 -18.91 9.67 11.27
N SER A 21 -18.46 8.50 11.73
CA SER A 21 -18.72 8.01 13.09
C SER A 21 -17.79 8.61 14.14
N GLY A 22 -16.80 9.44 13.76
CA GLY A 22 -15.84 10.03 14.68
C GLY A 22 -14.95 8.99 15.38
N VAL A 23 -14.79 7.81 14.78
CA VAL A 23 -13.93 6.74 15.31
C VAL A 23 -12.47 7.20 15.27
N PRO A 24 -11.70 7.03 16.36
CA PRO A 24 -10.27 7.36 16.37
C PRO A 24 -9.51 6.69 15.23
N SER A 25 -8.54 7.39 14.66
CA SER A 25 -7.81 6.96 13.45
C SER A 25 -7.14 5.59 13.62
N TYR A 26 -6.61 5.27 14.79
CA TYR A 26 -5.98 3.99 15.09
C TYR A 26 -6.97 2.83 15.11
N LEU A 27 -8.19 3.02 15.64
CA LEU A 27 -9.25 2.01 15.60
C LEU A 27 -9.74 1.79 14.16
N CYS A 28 -9.89 2.86 13.40
CA CYS A 28 -10.23 2.79 11.98
C CYS A 28 -9.21 1.96 11.21
N ALA A 29 -7.93 2.24 11.38
CA ALA A 29 -6.86 1.49 10.73
C ALA A 29 -6.85 0.02 11.20
N THR A 30 -7.05 -0.24 12.48
CA THR A 30 -7.13 -1.61 13.01
C THR A 30 -8.29 -2.38 12.39
N ILE A 31 -9.48 -1.78 12.33
CA ILE A 31 -10.67 -2.39 11.70
C ILE A 31 -10.37 -2.68 10.23
N LEU A 32 -9.79 -1.72 9.51
CA LEU A 32 -9.42 -1.89 8.10
C LEU A 32 -8.45 -3.05 7.90
N TYR A 33 -7.38 -3.12 8.69
CA TYR A 33 -6.37 -4.17 8.56
C TYR A 33 -6.92 -5.55 8.92
N VAL A 34 -7.58 -5.68 10.06
CA VAL A 34 -8.15 -6.96 10.51
C VAL A 34 -9.20 -7.47 9.53
N SER A 35 -10.10 -6.60 9.08
CA SER A 35 -11.13 -7.00 8.10
C SER A 35 -10.51 -7.39 6.75
N THR A 36 -9.51 -6.65 6.28
CA THR A 36 -8.81 -6.97 5.02
C THR A 36 -8.07 -8.29 5.10
N VAL A 37 -7.33 -8.55 6.20
CA VAL A 37 -6.66 -9.85 6.43
C VAL A 37 -7.67 -10.98 6.50
N THR A 38 -8.80 -10.77 7.18
CA THR A 38 -9.87 -11.76 7.28
C THR A 38 -10.45 -12.10 5.90
N ILE A 39 -10.75 -11.09 5.08
CA ILE A 39 -11.26 -11.28 3.72
C ILE A 39 -10.25 -12.03 2.86
N LEU A 40 -8.96 -11.66 2.92
CA LEU A 40 -7.90 -12.38 2.22
C LEU A 40 -7.80 -13.84 2.68
N ALA A 41 -7.85 -14.08 3.99
CA ALA A 41 -7.79 -15.43 4.54
C ALA A 41 -8.98 -16.29 4.08
N ILE A 42 -10.19 -15.73 4.05
CA ILE A 42 -11.40 -16.40 3.52
C ILE A 42 -11.23 -16.68 2.04
N ALA A 43 -10.78 -15.71 1.23
CA ALA A 43 -10.58 -15.87 -0.20
C ALA A 43 -9.57 -16.98 -0.53
N PHE A 44 -8.49 -17.11 0.26
CA PHE A 44 -7.53 -18.21 0.13
C PHE A 44 -8.08 -19.54 0.62
N ARG A 45 -8.89 -19.54 1.67
CA ARG A 45 -9.48 -20.77 2.23
C ARG A 45 -10.56 -21.37 1.34
N THR A 46 -11.39 -20.52 0.73
CA THR A 46 -12.47 -20.93 -0.18
C THR A 46 -11.99 -21.25 -1.59
N LYS A 47 -10.66 -21.20 -1.84
CA LYS A 47 -10.06 -21.34 -3.18
C LYS A 47 -10.58 -20.33 -4.21
N ALA A 48 -11.24 -19.26 -3.76
CA ALA A 48 -11.60 -18.14 -4.62
C ALA A 48 -10.33 -17.45 -5.18
N MET A 49 -9.20 -17.67 -4.49
CA MET A 49 -7.89 -17.22 -4.92
C MET A 49 -6.85 -18.34 -4.73
N ASP A 50 -6.11 -18.65 -5.78
CA ASP A 50 -5.04 -19.64 -5.70
C ASP A 50 -3.80 -19.03 -5.03
N ARG A 51 -3.22 -19.78 -4.07
CA ARG A 51 -1.97 -19.37 -3.39
C ARG A 51 -0.77 -19.27 -4.34
N SER A 52 -0.79 -19.99 -5.45
CA SER A 52 0.24 -19.88 -6.49
C SER A 52 0.30 -18.48 -7.13
N ILE A 53 -0.74 -17.68 -6.93
CA ILE A 53 -0.80 -16.27 -7.34
C ILE A 53 0.25 -15.45 -6.58
N LEU A 54 0.52 -15.78 -5.32
CA LEU A 54 1.52 -15.08 -4.52
C LEU A 54 2.89 -15.74 -4.73
N ARG A 55 3.74 -15.09 -5.50
CA ARG A 55 5.13 -15.53 -5.69
C ARG A 55 5.98 -15.14 -4.49
N PHE A 56 6.16 -16.08 -3.57
CA PHE A 56 7.09 -15.96 -2.45
C PHE A 56 8.44 -16.63 -2.75
N ASP A 57 8.94 -16.44 -3.97
CA ASP A 57 10.27 -16.93 -4.35
C ASP A 57 11.36 -16.29 -3.48
N LYS A 58 12.45 -17.03 -3.21
CA LYS A 58 13.56 -16.50 -2.42
C LYS A 58 14.14 -15.27 -3.11
N PRO A 59 14.30 -14.14 -2.40
CA PRO A 59 14.85 -12.93 -2.99
C PRO A 59 16.33 -13.16 -3.36
N ASN A 60 16.73 -12.68 -4.55
CA ASN A 60 18.13 -12.59 -4.90
C ASN A 60 18.76 -11.45 -4.09
N ILE A 61 19.83 -11.74 -3.35
CA ILE A 61 20.48 -10.77 -2.47
C ILE A 61 20.93 -9.49 -3.20
N LYS A 62 21.43 -9.61 -4.43
CA LYS A 62 21.85 -8.46 -5.24
C LYS A 62 20.66 -7.56 -5.59
N VAL A 63 19.54 -8.19 -5.94
CA VAL A 63 18.28 -7.47 -6.23
C VAL A 63 17.72 -6.83 -4.98
N LEU A 64 17.80 -7.52 -3.84
CA LEU A 64 17.36 -7.00 -2.55
C LEU A 64 18.18 -5.77 -2.11
N LEU A 65 19.51 -5.81 -2.25
CA LEU A 65 20.39 -4.67 -1.94
C LEU A 65 20.11 -3.47 -2.86
N LEU A 66 19.92 -3.70 -4.15
CA LEU A 66 19.55 -2.66 -5.10
C LEU A 66 18.18 -2.06 -4.73
N ALA A 67 17.23 -2.92 -4.41
CA ALA A 67 15.89 -2.52 -4.02
C ALA A 67 15.89 -1.70 -2.72
N ALA A 68 16.65 -2.14 -1.71
CA ALA A 68 16.82 -1.42 -0.45
C ALA A 68 17.43 -0.02 -0.70
N GLY A 69 18.51 0.06 -1.46
CA GLY A 69 19.14 1.33 -1.82
C GLY A 69 18.17 2.29 -2.54
N GLY A 70 17.42 1.79 -3.52
CA GLY A 70 16.42 2.60 -4.22
C GLY A 70 15.27 3.03 -3.31
N THR A 71 14.79 2.14 -2.43
CA THR A 71 13.71 2.48 -1.48
C THR A 71 14.17 3.52 -0.47
N LEU A 72 15.40 3.45 0.03
CA LEU A 72 15.97 4.46 0.92
C LEU A 72 16.11 5.85 0.27
N CYS A 73 16.13 5.94 -1.06
CA CYS A 73 16.07 7.22 -1.77
C CYS A 73 14.65 7.83 -1.83
N LEU A 74 13.59 7.02 -1.69
CA LEU A 74 12.21 7.52 -1.81
C LEU A 74 11.83 8.60 -0.77
N PRO A 75 12.24 8.53 0.51
CA PRO A 75 12.00 9.60 1.47
C PRO A 75 12.59 10.95 1.04
N TRP A 76 13.74 10.96 0.38
CA TRP A 76 14.35 12.18 -0.15
C TRP A 76 13.54 12.76 -1.31
N VAL A 77 13.05 11.89 -2.22
CA VAL A 77 12.12 12.30 -3.28
C VAL A 77 10.83 12.86 -2.69
N HIS A 78 10.32 12.21 -1.64
CA HIS A 78 9.16 12.65 -0.89
C HIS A 78 9.39 14.06 -0.30
N ALA A 79 10.48 14.26 0.45
CA ALA A 79 10.85 15.56 1.03
C ALA A 79 10.99 16.64 -0.04
N LEU A 80 11.61 16.33 -1.18
CA LEU A 80 11.75 17.26 -2.30
C LEU A 80 10.38 17.66 -2.88
N ILE A 81 9.48 16.73 -3.09
CA ILE A 81 8.13 17.01 -3.61
C ILE A 81 7.37 17.90 -2.61
N TYR A 82 7.43 17.59 -1.32
CA TYR A 82 6.79 18.43 -0.30
C TYR A 82 7.37 19.83 -0.20
N SER A 83 8.65 20.03 -0.54
CA SER A 83 9.27 21.36 -0.55
C SER A 83 8.83 22.23 -1.74
N ILE A 84 8.43 21.61 -2.84
CA ILE A 84 8.07 22.28 -4.09
C ILE A 84 6.55 22.48 -4.19
N VAL A 85 5.77 21.51 -3.74
CA VAL A 85 4.30 21.55 -3.82
C VAL A 85 3.74 22.23 -2.59
N PRO A 86 3.13 23.42 -2.71
CA PRO A 86 2.50 24.08 -1.58
C PRO A 86 1.32 23.25 -1.06
N PHE A 87 1.44 22.80 0.17
CA PHE A 87 0.39 22.03 0.82
C PHE A 87 -0.70 22.98 1.32
N PRO A 88 -1.96 22.85 0.89
CA PRO A 88 -3.03 23.72 1.34
C PRO A 88 -3.17 23.71 2.87
N GLU A 89 -3.27 24.87 3.49
CA GLU A 89 -3.31 25.04 4.96
C GLU A 89 -4.45 24.25 5.61
N PHE A 90 -5.62 24.17 4.95
CA PHE A 90 -6.75 23.40 5.48
C PHE A 90 -6.42 21.92 5.60
N LEU A 91 -5.60 21.38 4.72
CA LEU A 91 -5.17 19.97 4.74
C LEU A 91 -4.14 19.73 5.85
N LYS A 92 -3.20 20.68 6.05
CA LYS A 92 -2.25 20.62 7.17
C LYS A 92 -3.01 20.56 8.49
N LYS A 93 -4.06 21.36 8.64
CA LYS A 93 -4.89 21.39 9.85
C LYS A 93 -5.59 20.05 10.08
N ILE A 94 -6.18 19.44 9.05
CA ILE A 94 -6.82 18.12 9.14
C ILE A 94 -5.81 17.06 9.61
N PHE A 95 -4.59 17.05 9.04
CA PHE A 95 -3.58 16.06 9.41
C PHE A 95 -3.03 16.24 10.82
N THR A 96 -2.82 17.49 11.26
CA THR A 96 -2.40 17.76 12.63
C THR A 96 -3.48 17.37 13.64
N GLU A 97 -4.74 17.64 13.36
CA GLU A 97 -5.85 17.26 14.24
C GLU A 97 -6.06 15.75 14.33
N ILE A 98 -5.84 15.01 13.23
CA ILE A 98 -5.91 13.53 13.21
C ILE A 98 -4.72 12.91 13.96
N GLY A 99 -3.53 13.52 13.85
CA GLY A 99 -2.28 12.98 14.41
C GLY A 99 -2.06 13.22 15.90
N THR A 100 -2.79 14.16 16.53
CA THR A 100 -2.46 14.61 17.90
C THR A 100 -3.37 14.05 19.00
N LYS A 101 -4.34 13.22 18.66
CA LYS A 101 -5.43 12.93 19.60
C LYS A 101 -5.22 11.85 20.65
N ASP A 102 -4.16 11.02 20.62
CA ASP A 102 -4.00 10.03 21.69
C ASP A 102 -2.55 9.63 21.97
N SER A 103 -2.02 10.07 23.09
CA SER A 103 -0.63 9.84 23.51
C SER A 103 -0.36 8.48 24.18
N ASN A 104 -1.36 7.74 24.62
CA ASN A 104 -1.17 6.51 25.38
C ASN A 104 -1.17 5.21 24.55
N GLU A 105 -1.61 5.27 23.28
CA GLU A 105 -1.61 4.10 22.37
C GLU A 105 -0.51 4.21 21.29
N ALA A 106 0.42 5.13 21.48
CA ALA A 106 1.42 5.54 20.51
C ALA A 106 2.42 4.45 20.08
N TYR A 107 2.50 3.33 20.79
CA TYR A 107 3.53 2.32 20.51
C TYR A 107 3.03 1.13 19.68
N ILE A 108 1.80 0.68 19.87
CA ILE A 108 1.26 -0.50 19.19
C ILE A 108 0.87 -0.15 17.74
N TYR A 109 0.27 1.02 17.53
CA TYR A 109 -0.16 1.45 16.21
C TYR A 109 0.98 1.61 15.19
N PRO A 110 2.10 2.29 15.49
CA PRO A 110 3.24 2.37 14.58
C PRO A 110 3.82 0.99 14.24
N PHE A 111 3.89 0.09 15.21
CA PHE A 111 4.42 -1.27 14.98
C PHE A 111 3.50 -2.08 14.03
N ILE A 112 2.19 -2.07 14.28
CA ILE A 112 1.22 -2.76 13.41
C ILE A 112 1.22 -2.13 12.03
N SER A 113 1.22 -0.80 11.92
CA SER A 113 1.22 -0.10 10.64
C SER A 113 2.51 -0.32 9.86
N ALA A 114 3.67 -0.37 10.52
CA ALA A 114 4.95 -0.59 9.86
C ALA A 114 5.11 -2.00 9.26
N ILE A 115 4.44 -3.00 9.79
CA ILE A 115 4.56 -4.39 9.32
C ILE A 115 3.32 -4.83 8.54
N LEU A 116 2.14 -4.67 9.13
CA LEU A 116 0.91 -5.21 8.59
C LEU A 116 0.42 -4.45 7.37
N MET A 117 0.56 -3.13 7.37
CA MET A 117 0.17 -2.28 6.24
C MET A 117 0.99 -2.59 4.98
N PRO A 118 2.34 -2.62 5.00
CA PRO A 118 3.13 -3.04 3.85
C PRO A 118 2.74 -4.43 3.35
N PHE A 119 2.52 -5.39 4.26
CA PHE A 119 2.12 -6.74 3.89
C PHE A 119 0.81 -6.75 3.10
N ILE A 120 -0.22 -6.11 3.61
CA ILE A 120 -1.54 -6.03 2.96
C ILE A 120 -1.42 -5.35 1.59
N ILE A 121 -0.73 -4.22 1.55
CA ILE A 121 -0.54 -3.45 0.32
C ILE A 121 0.17 -4.28 -0.75
N GLU A 122 1.28 -4.93 -0.40
CA GLU A 122 2.04 -5.72 -1.38
C GLU A 122 1.24 -6.94 -1.87
N VAL A 123 0.52 -7.63 -1.00
CA VAL A 123 -0.35 -8.75 -1.39
C VAL A 123 -1.44 -8.29 -2.35
N ILE A 124 -2.12 -7.19 -2.06
CA ILE A 124 -3.21 -6.69 -2.90
C ILE A 124 -2.67 -6.15 -4.23
N PHE A 125 -1.72 -5.22 -4.17
CA PHE A 125 -1.28 -4.50 -5.38
C PHE A 125 -0.35 -5.33 -6.26
N ARG A 126 0.58 -6.09 -5.69
CA ARG A 126 1.56 -6.88 -6.46
C ARG A 126 1.08 -8.31 -6.66
N GLY A 127 0.55 -8.92 -5.60
CA GLY A 127 0.07 -10.29 -5.66
C GLY A 127 -1.21 -10.45 -6.49
N ILE A 128 -2.16 -9.54 -6.37
CA ILE A 128 -3.48 -9.68 -7.00
C ILE A 128 -3.62 -8.76 -8.22
N ILE A 129 -3.50 -7.44 -8.04
CA ILE A 129 -3.81 -6.47 -9.10
C ILE A 129 -2.79 -6.56 -10.23
N LEU A 130 -1.51 -6.32 -9.91
CA LEU A 130 -0.45 -6.30 -10.93
C LEU A 130 -0.34 -7.64 -11.64
N ARG A 131 -0.41 -8.74 -10.90
CA ARG A 131 -0.34 -10.06 -11.51
C ARG A 131 -1.54 -10.36 -12.40
N GLY A 132 -2.75 -10.00 -11.99
CA GLY A 132 -3.93 -10.13 -12.85
C GLY A 132 -3.80 -9.28 -14.12
N LEU A 133 -3.23 -8.09 -14.04
CA LEU A 133 -2.96 -7.26 -15.21
C LEU A 133 -1.88 -7.86 -16.13
N LEU A 134 -0.88 -8.52 -15.57
CA LEU A 134 0.19 -9.17 -16.34
C LEU A 134 -0.30 -10.37 -17.15
N THR A 135 -1.45 -10.96 -16.84
CA THR A 135 -2.07 -12.02 -17.67
C THR A 135 -2.76 -11.46 -18.90
N GLU A 136 -3.23 -10.21 -18.86
CA GLU A 136 -4.02 -9.60 -19.92
C GLU A 136 -3.22 -8.57 -20.74
N TYR A 137 -2.26 -7.91 -20.09
CA TYR A 137 -1.52 -6.79 -20.67
C TYR A 137 -0.01 -7.02 -20.61
N GLY A 138 0.72 -6.35 -21.51
CA GLY A 138 2.18 -6.35 -21.47
C GLY A 138 2.73 -5.66 -20.21
N ILE A 139 3.96 -6.01 -19.83
CA ILE A 139 4.62 -5.59 -18.58
C ILE A 139 4.49 -4.10 -18.30
N ARG A 140 4.84 -3.25 -19.27
CA ARG A 140 4.82 -1.78 -19.08
C ARG A 140 3.42 -1.26 -18.76
N LYS A 141 2.41 -1.70 -19.53
CA LYS A 141 1.01 -1.29 -19.31
C LYS A 141 0.50 -1.76 -17.94
N SER A 142 0.81 -2.99 -17.55
CA SER A 142 0.40 -3.55 -16.27
C SER A 142 0.99 -2.76 -15.09
N ILE A 143 2.27 -2.40 -15.14
CA ILE A 143 2.92 -1.60 -14.10
C ILE A 143 2.26 -0.22 -14.01
N ILE A 144 2.05 0.46 -15.15
CA ILE A 144 1.46 1.79 -15.17
C ILE A 144 0.03 1.77 -14.62
N ILE A 145 -0.81 0.84 -15.06
CA ILE A 145 -2.20 0.72 -14.59
C ILE A 145 -2.22 0.43 -13.08
N ALA A 146 -1.41 -0.52 -12.61
CA ALA A 146 -1.33 -0.84 -11.18
C ALA A 146 -0.83 0.36 -10.36
N ALA A 147 0.13 1.14 -10.87
CA ALA A 147 0.64 2.33 -10.21
C ALA A 147 -0.39 3.46 -10.14
N ILE A 148 -1.20 3.64 -11.20
CA ILE A 148 -2.31 4.61 -11.19
C ILE A 148 -3.35 4.21 -10.14
N ILE A 149 -3.74 2.94 -10.09
CA ILE A 149 -4.70 2.44 -9.08
C ILE A 149 -4.12 2.66 -7.67
N TYR A 150 -2.84 2.32 -7.46
CA TYR A 150 -2.15 2.54 -6.20
C TYR A 150 -2.12 4.03 -5.83
N SER A 151 -1.82 4.90 -6.79
CA SER A 151 -1.79 6.36 -6.64
C SER A 151 -3.14 6.92 -6.19
N VAL A 152 -4.24 6.45 -6.76
CA VAL A 152 -5.59 6.88 -6.37
C VAL A 152 -5.89 6.47 -4.94
N VAL A 153 -5.66 5.21 -4.59
CA VAL A 153 -5.92 4.69 -3.22
C VAL A 153 -5.03 5.38 -2.19
N TRP A 154 -3.74 5.48 -2.47
CA TRP A 154 -2.77 6.13 -1.58
C TRP A 154 -2.94 7.65 -1.52
N GLY A 155 -3.26 8.27 -2.65
CA GLY A 155 -3.51 9.70 -2.75
C GLY A 155 -4.72 10.17 -1.95
N CYS A 156 -5.75 9.34 -1.83
CA CYS A 156 -6.87 9.59 -0.92
C CYS A 156 -6.43 9.61 0.55
N MET A 157 -5.33 8.90 0.89
CA MET A 157 -4.81 8.85 2.26
C MET A 157 -3.77 9.94 2.54
N THR A 158 -2.93 10.29 1.57
CA THR A 158 -1.77 11.19 1.76
C THR A 158 -1.97 12.55 1.11
N LEU A 159 -3.06 12.72 0.33
CA LEU A 159 -3.38 13.91 -0.48
C LEU A 159 -2.32 14.28 -1.53
N LEU A 160 -1.36 13.40 -1.77
CA LEU A 160 -0.35 13.53 -2.81
C LEU A 160 -0.34 12.31 -3.73
N PRO A 161 -1.28 12.24 -4.71
CA PRO A 161 -1.35 11.12 -5.66
C PRO A 161 -0.03 10.87 -6.40
N VAL A 162 0.75 11.92 -6.61
CA VAL A 162 2.04 11.83 -7.30
C VAL A 162 3.04 10.93 -6.57
N LEU A 163 3.05 10.98 -5.24
CA LEU A 163 3.88 10.09 -4.44
C LEU A 163 3.42 8.64 -4.58
N GLY A 164 2.11 8.41 -4.47
CA GLY A 164 1.53 7.09 -4.72
C GLY A 164 1.91 6.53 -6.08
N LEU A 165 1.94 7.38 -7.13
CA LEU A 165 2.37 6.98 -8.46
C LEU A 165 3.84 6.54 -8.49
N ILE A 166 4.74 7.32 -7.88
CA ILE A 166 6.18 7.00 -7.81
C ILE A 166 6.40 5.68 -7.07
N TYR A 167 5.80 5.51 -5.89
CA TYR A 167 5.88 4.26 -5.13
C TYR A 167 5.25 3.08 -5.89
N GLY A 168 4.11 3.32 -6.53
CA GLY A 168 3.43 2.32 -7.35
C GLY A 168 4.29 1.81 -8.51
N LEU A 169 4.94 2.72 -9.24
CA LEU A 169 5.86 2.39 -10.33
C LEU A 169 7.10 1.66 -9.82
N TRP A 170 7.73 2.15 -8.75
CA TRP A 170 8.92 1.56 -8.16
C TRP A 170 8.68 0.12 -7.73
N PHE A 171 7.72 -0.11 -6.85
CA PHE A 171 7.42 -1.46 -6.37
C PHE A 171 6.81 -2.37 -7.44
N GLY A 172 6.07 -1.80 -8.41
CA GLY A 172 5.58 -2.56 -9.57
C GLY A 172 6.71 -3.08 -10.44
N TRP A 173 7.68 -2.22 -10.76
CA TRP A 173 8.90 -2.61 -11.47
C TRP A 173 9.71 -3.63 -10.68
N LEU A 174 9.91 -3.38 -9.38
CA LEU A 174 10.65 -4.26 -8.49
C LEU A 174 10.06 -5.67 -8.44
N TYR A 175 8.74 -5.78 -8.33
CA TYR A 175 8.04 -7.07 -8.34
C TYR A 175 8.25 -7.84 -9.64
N VAL A 176 8.12 -7.18 -10.78
CA VAL A 176 8.30 -7.82 -12.09
C VAL A 176 9.75 -8.26 -12.27
N TYR A 177 10.71 -7.43 -11.87
CA TYR A 177 12.14 -7.72 -11.99
C TYR A 177 12.60 -8.83 -11.04
N SER A 178 12.22 -8.77 -9.77
CA SER A 178 12.61 -9.76 -8.76
C SER A 178 11.82 -11.07 -8.85
N ARG A 179 10.62 -11.02 -9.41
CA ARG A 179 9.64 -12.11 -9.40
C ARG A 179 9.30 -12.61 -7.98
N SER A 180 9.53 -11.78 -6.96
CA SER A 180 9.38 -12.15 -5.55
C SER A 180 8.62 -11.09 -4.78
N LEU A 181 7.53 -11.50 -4.15
CA LEU A 181 6.77 -10.65 -3.25
C LEU A 181 7.57 -10.32 -1.98
N TRP A 182 8.44 -11.25 -1.54
CA TRP A 182 9.34 -11.02 -0.41
C TRP A 182 10.28 -9.82 -0.63
N THR A 183 10.78 -9.64 -1.84
CA THR A 183 11.65 -8.51 -2.16
C THR A 183 10.91 -7.19 -1.95
N CYS A 184 9.67 -7.07 -2.45
CA CYS A 184 8.85 -5.88 -2.27
C CYS A 184 8.52 -5.66 -0.80
N LEU A 185 8.15 -6.72 -0.08
CA LEU A 185 7.75 -6.66 1.32
C LEU A 185 8.91 -6.20 2.23
N ILE A 186 10.08 -6.84 2.10
CA ILE A 186 11.25 -6.50 2.90
C ILE A 186 11.68 -5.04 2.66
N THR A 187 11.69 -4.61 1.39
CA THR A 187 12.08 -3.25 1.05
C THR A 187 11.02 -2.21 1.38
N HIS A 188 9.76 -2.58 1.50
CA HIS A 188 8.69 -1.67 1.92
C HIS A 188 8.71 -1.44 3.45
N ILE A 189 9.21 -2.40 4.22
CA ILE A 189 9.35 -2.30 5.68
C ILE A 189 10.60 -1.50 6.08
N LEU A 190 11.63 -1.43 5.19
CA LEU A 190 12.86 -0.66 5.43
C LEU A 190 12.62 0.84 5.35
#